data_62f662d7596af64d69d97eb414e2a163
#
_entry.id   62f662d7596af64d69d97eb414e2a163
#
_cell.length_a   1.000
_cell.length_b   1.000
_cell.length_c   1.000
_cell.angle_alpha   90.00
_cell.angle_beta   90.00
_cell.angle_gamma   90.00
#
_symmetry.space_group_name_H-M   'P 1'
#
loop_
_entity.id
_entity.type
_entity.pdbx_description
1 polymer ?
#
loop_
_entity_poly.entity_id
_entity_poly.type
_entity_poly.pdbx_seq_one_letter_code
_entity_poly.pdbx_strand_id
1 'polypeptide(L)'
;MEVVYLNSARNCFRYIIKAFGIKEIYIPYYLCSCMRHVAFAEGCKINFYHINLDFSPVPTFPENAYILYPNYFGICSKIVEKLVKIYPNLIVDNAHSFYAEQSGIASFNSLRKFFSHIRDGALLYINKKVSFDIDKDEYTYVPKTLNYGEICQNERRIDNLDMKFMSWTTYKLFKDTDLDFEKAKRKSVFQNFEKIYNDTNCLDFTLNVEDVPFCYPYLAKSEEDADKLVENLKNNGITIYRYWDRIPDSYNESIFYRRLVAMPFC
;
A
#
# COMPACT_ATOMS: atom_id res chain seq x y z
N MET A 1 -17.59 -10.28 1.47
CA MET A 1 -16.26 -10.81 1.04
C MET A 1 -15.78 -11.84 2.04
N GLU A 2 -15.11 -12.89 1.56
CA GLU A 2 -14.38 -13.85 2.38
C GLU A 2 -13.03 -13.24 2.80
N VAL A 3 -12.54 -13.59 3.99
CA VAL A 3 -11.24 -13.10 4.48
C VAL A 3 -10.23 -14.25 4.47
N VAL A 4 -9.10 -14.03 3.80
CA VAL A 4 -7.99 -14.98 3.74
C VAL A 4 -6.75 -14.35 4.37
N TYR A 5 -6.14 -15.04 5.32
CA TYR A 5 -4.93 -14.60 6.02
C TYR A 5 -3.69 -15.17 5.31
N LEU A 6 -2.95 -14.35 4.59
CA LEU A 6 -1.77 -14.73 3.84
C LEU A 6 -0.49 -14.13 4.44
N ASN A 7 0.65 -14.71 4.09
CA ASN A 7 1.95 -14.32 4.65
C ASN A 7 2.49 -12.98 4.09
N SER A 8 1.91 -12.44 3.00
CA SER A 8 2.27 -11.12 2.49
C SER A 8 1.21 -10.52 1.56
N ALA A 9 1.21 -9.19 1.40
CA ALA A 9 0.37 -8.49 0.42
C ALA A 9 0.67 -8.92 -1.03
N ARG A 10 1.94 -9.23 -1.35
CA ARG A 10 2.32 -9.79 -2.67
C ARG A 10 1.61 -11.09 -2.95
N ASN A 11 1.52 -11.95 -1.95
CA ASN A 11 0.84 -13.23 -2.05
C ASN A 11 -0.69 -13.10 -2.02
N CYS A 12 -1.24 -12.05 -1.41
CA CYS A 12 -2.65 -11.70 -1.61
C CYS A 12 -2.93 -11.38 -3.08
N PHE A 13 -2.10 -10.58 -3.71
CA PHE A 13 -2.26 -10.27 -5.13
C PHE A 13 -2.07 -11.49 -6.03
N ARG A 14 -1.09 -12.35 -5.74
CA ARG A 14 -0.91 -13.66 -6.42
C ARG A 14 -2.16 -14.54 -6.29
N TYR A 15 -2.71 -14.61 -5.09
CA TYR A 15 -3.95 -15.36 -4.83
C TYR A 15 -5.11 -14.84 -5.70
N ILE A 16 -5.29 -13.52 -5.79
CA ILE A 16 -6.33 -12.89 -6.62
C ILE A 16 -6.15 -13.28 -8.09
N ILE A 17 -4.94 -13.15 -8.63
CA ILE A 17 -4.64 -13.50 -10.02
C ILE A 17 -5.04 -14.95 -10.31
N LYS A 18 -4.64 -15.87 -9.44
CA LYS A 18 -4.97 -17.31 -9.57
C LYS A 18 -6.47 -17.56 -9.41
N ALA A 19 -7.11 -16.95 -8.42
CA ALA A 19 -8.51 -17.15 -8.12
C ALA A 19 -9.44 -16.72 -9.26
N PHE A 20 -9.14 -15.60 -9.90
CA PHE A 20 -9.93 -15.08 -11.03
C PHE A 20 -9.41 -15.54 -12.39
N GLY A 21 -8.25 -16.19 -12.47
CA GLY A 21 -7.63 -16.61 -13.72
C GLY A 21 -7.20 -15.44 -14.59
N ILE A 22 -6.71 -14.38 -13.97
CA ILE A 22 -6.38 -13.11 -14.65
C ILE A 22 -5.23 -13.33 -15.62
N LYS A 23 -5.42 -12.97 -16.89
CA LYS A 23 -4.41 -13.06 -17.95
C LYS A 23 -3.94 -11.70 -18.43
N GLU A 24 -4.73 -10.66 -18.19
CA GLU A 24 -4.41 -9.29 -18.55
C GLU A 24 -4.88 -8.36 -17.43
N ILE A 25 -4.04 -7.40 -17.05
CA ILE A 25 -4.31 -6.50 -15.93
C ILE A 25 -3.73 -5.12 -16.18
N TYR A 26 -4.45 -4.10 -15.72
CA TYR A 26 -3.99 -2.71 -15.70
C TYR A 26 -3.35 -2.38 -14.36
N ILE A 27 -2.11 -1.85 -14.39
CA ILE A 27 -1.32 -1.50 -13.20
C ILE A 27 -0.76 -0.09 -13.39
N PRO A 28 -0.78 0.81 -12.38
CA PRO A 28 -0.23 2.15 -12.53
C PRO A 28 1.30 2.13 -12.64
N TYR A 29 1.87 3.10 -13.36
CA TYR A 29 3.32 3.31 -13.39
C TYR A 29 3.88 3.63 -12.00
N TYR A 30 3.19 4.49 -11.24
CA TYR A 30 3.57 4.87 -9.89
C TYR A 30 3.11 3.81 -8.88
N LEU A 31 3.88 2.75 -8.74
CA LEU A 31 3.59 1.62 -7.85
C LEU A 31 4.87 0.87 -7.47
N CYS A 32 4.85 0.21 -6.32
CA CYS A 32 5.89 -0.72 -5.91
C CYS A 32 6.12 -1.79 -6.99
N SER A 33 7.39 -1.97 -7.38
CA SER A 33 7.78 -2.97 -8.38
C SER A 33 7.33 -4.40 -8.04
N CYS A 34 7.13 -4.68 -6.75
CA CYS A 34 6.72 -6.01 -6.29
C CYS A 34 5.38 -6.47 -6.90
N MET A 35 4.41 -5.58 -7.13
CA MET A 35 3.14 -5.95 -7.76
C MET A 35 3.31 -6.30 -9.24
N ARG A 36 4.17 -5.56 -9.95
CA ARG A 36 4.54 -5.86 -11.34
C ARG A 36 5.25 -7.22 -11.44
N HIS A 37 6.16 -7.51 -10.52
CA HIS A 37 6.86 -8.79 -10.49
C HIS A 37 5.90 -9.96 -10.25
N VAL A 38 4.92 -9.81 -9.37
CA VAL A 38 3.89 -10.83 -9.13
C VAL A 38 3.07 -11.06 -10.40
N ALA A 39 2.54 -10.00 -11.02
CA ALA A 39 1.73 -10.13 -12.24
C ALA A 39 2.54 -10.80 -13.37
N PHE A 40 3.79 -10.41 -13.56
CA PHE A 40 4.68 -11.00 -14.55
C PHE A 40 4.95 -12.49 -14.26
N ALA A 41 5.27 -12.84 -13.01
CA ALA A 41 5.54 -14.22 -12.60
C ALA A 41 4.32 -15.14 -12.77
N GLU A 42 3.11 -14.60 -12.65
CA GLU A 42 1.86 -15.34 -12.90
C GLU A 42 1.44 -15.33 -14.38
N GLY A 43 2.29 -14.81 -15.27
CA GLY A 43 2.06 -14.81 -16.73
C GLY A 43 1.01 -13.82 -17.21
N CYS A 44 0.74 -12.76 -16.45
CA CYS A 44 -0.20 -11.73 -16.88
C CYS A 44 0.44 -10.78 -17.90
N LYS A 45 -0.30 -10.43 -18.94
CA LYS A 45 -0.04 -9.25 -19.76
C LYS A 45 -0.33 -8.00 -18.92
N ILE A 46 0.64 -7.12 -18.78
CA ILE A 46 0.52 -5.90 -17.99
C ILE A 46 0.32 -4.71 -18.93
N ASN A 47 -0.78 -3.98 -18.73
CA ASN A 47 -1.01 -2.67 -19.35
C ASN A 47 -0.76 -1.59 -18.29
N PHE A 48 0.23 -0.75 -18.51
CA PHE A 48 0.51 0.33 -17.58
C PHE A 48 -0.37 1.54 -17.83
N TYR A 49 -0.75 2.23 -16.74
CA TYR A 49 -1.50 3.47 -16.84
C TYR A 49 -0.88 4.59 -16.00
N HIS A 50 -1.13 5.82 -16.44
CA HIS A 50 -0.73 7.04 -15.77
C HIS A 50 -1.78 7.49 -14.75
N ILE A 51 -1.35 8.27 -13.76
CA ILE A 51 -2.22 8.89 -12.76
C ILE A 51 -2.04 10.42 -12.78
N ASN A 52 -3.08 11.13 -12.34
CA ASN A 52 -3.08 12.57 -12.13
C ASN A 52 -2.42 12.94 -10.79
N LEU A 53 -2.28 14.24 -10.53
CA LEU A 53 -1.73 14.76 -9.26
C LEU A 53 -2.58 14.40 -8.04
N ASP A 54 -3.87 14.18 -8.20
CA ASP A 54 -4.78 13.71 -7.16
C ASP A 54 -4.80 12.17 -7.02
N PHE A 55 -3.88 11.48 -7.71
CA PHE A 55 -3.77 10.02 -7.83
C PHE A 55 -4.91 9.33 -8.60
N SER A 56 -5.85 10.07 -9.19
CA SER A 56 -6.87 9.45 -10.05
C SER A 56 -6.25 8.89 -11.34
N PRO A 57 -6.75 7.76 -11.88
CA PRO A 57 -6.29 7.26 -13.18
C PRO A 57 -6.53 8.25 -14.30
N VAL A 58 -5.55 8.40 -15.21
CA VAL A 58 -5.71 9.24 -16.41
C VAL A 58 -6.64 8.58 -17.45
N PRO A 59 -6.47 7.28 -17.81
CA PRO A 59 -7.31 6.67 -18.83
C PRO A 59 -8.65 6.19 -18.27
N THR A 60 -9.62 6.06 -19.15
CA THR A 60 -10.74 5.15 -18.97
C THR A 60 -10.31 3.74 -19.34
N PHE A 61 -10.78 2.75 -18.62
CA PHE A 61 -10.46 1.35 -18.88
C PHE A 61 -11.62 0.65 -19.59
N PRO A 62 -11.37 -0.46 -20.32
CA PRO A 62 -12.44 -1.33 -20.81
C PRO A 62 -13.34 -1.79 -19.66
N GLU A 63 -14.63 -1.94 -19.91
CA GLU A 63 -15.65 -2.25 -18.89
C GLU A 63 -15.30 -3.47 -18.04
N ASN A 64 -14.76 -4.53 -18.66
CA ASN A 64 -14.42 -5.78 -17.99
C ASN A 64 -12.91 -5.90 -17.65
N ALA A 65 -12.16 -4.79 -17.69
CA ALA A 65 -10.76 -4.81 -17.39
C ALA A 65 -10.50 -5.14 -15.91
N TYR A 66 -9.52 -6.00 -15.65
CA TYR A 66 -8.95 -6.12 -14.30
C TYR A 66 -8.01 -4.96 -14.05
N ILE A 67 -8.26 -4.21 -12.99
CA ILE A 67 -7.52 -3.00 -12.66
C ILE A 67 -7.01 -3.13 -11.23
N LEU A 68 -5.71 -3.02 -11.04
CA LEU A 68 -5.11 -2.83 -9.71
C LEU A 68 -5.01 -1.33 -9.42
N TYR A 69 -5.71 -0.86 -8.39
CA TYR A 69 -5.63 0.52 -7.93
C TYR A 69 -5.14 0.59 -6.49
N PRO A 70 -3.98 1.22 -6.24
CA PRO A 70 -3.51 1.49 -4.88
C PRO A 70 -4.30 2.62 -4.22
N ASN A 71 -4.75 2.41 -2.99
CA ASN A 71 -5.21 3.50 -2.15
C ASN A 71 -3.97 4.24 -1.62
N TYR A 72 -3.45 5.15 -2.46
CA TYR A 72 -2.16 5.82 -2.22
C TYR A 72 -2.14 6.51 -0.87
N PHE A 73 -1.14 6.17 -0.06
CA PHE A 73 -0.89 6.70 1.28
C PHE A 73 -2.09 6.61 2.24
N GLY A 74 -3.19 5.97 1.83
CA GLY A 74 -4.44 5.90 2.56
C GLY A 74 -5.30 7.16 2.48
N ILE A 75 -5.10 7.99 1.45
CA ILE A 75 -5.85 9.24 1.23
C ILE A 75 -6.78 9.21 0.02
N CYS A 76 -6.84 8.08 -0.70
CA CYS A 76 -7.58 7.97 -1.97
C CYS A 76 -8.92 7.23 -1.85
N SER A 77 -9.50 7.10 -0.65
CA SER A 77 -10.76 6.34 -0.45
C SER A 77 -11.90 6.86 -1.32
N LYS A 78 -12.03 8.19 -1.50
CA LYS A 78 -13.04 8.78 -2.39
C LYS A 78 -12.86 8.41 -3.87
N ILE A 79 -11.62 8.21 -4.31
CA ILE A 79 -11.32 7.75 -5.66
C ILE A 79 -11.70 6.27 -5.78
N VAL A 80 -11.33 5.45 -4.79
CA VAL A 80 -11.73 4.03 -4.72
C VAL A 80 -13.24 3.90 -4.83
N GLU A 81 -14.02 4.66 -4.05
CA GLU A 81 -15.49 4.66 -4.08
C GLU A 81 -16.07 4.97 -5.47
N LYS A 82 -15.44 5.89 -6.21
CA LYS A 82 -15.85 6.20 -7.60
C LYS A 82 -15.51 5.07 -8.54
N LEU A 83 -14.28 4.54 -8.46
CA LEU A 83 -13.81 3.49 -9.36
C LEU A 83 -14.58 2.18 -9.20
N VAL A 84 -14.94 1.79 -7.97
CA VAL A 84 -15.74 0.59 -7.68
C VAL A 84 -17.10 0.64 -8.33
N LYS A 85 -17.72 1.83 -8.46
CA LYS A 85 -19.03 2.01 -9.11
C LYS A 85 -18.94 1.87 -10.63
N ILE A 86 -17.79 2.13 -11.22
CA ILE A 86 -17.58 2.14 -12.68
C ILE A 86 -17.00 0.80 -13.16
N TYR A 87 -16.04 0.24 -12.42
CA TYR A 87 -15.24 -0.91 -12.85
C TYR A 87 -15.52 -2.14 -11.98
N PRO A 88 -16.29 -3.11 -12.48
CA PRO A 88 -16.71 -4.28 -11.70
C PRO A 88 -15.53 -5.18 -11.29
N ASN A 89 -14.43 -5.17 -12.03
CA ASN A 89 -13.24 -5.98 -11.75
C ASN A 89 -12.10 -5.20 -11.10
N LEU A 90 -12.44 -4.16 -10.33
CA LEU A 90 -11.43 -3.40 -9.58
C LEU A 90 -10.85 -4.25 -8.44
N ILE A 91 -9.53 -4.26 -8.34
CA ILE A 91 -8.74 -4.81 -7.22
C ILE A 91 -8.13 -3.63 -6.47
N VAL A 92 -8.39 -3.53 -5.17
CA VAL A 92 -7.89 -2.41 -4.36
C VAL A 92 -6.70 -2.84 -3.52
N ASP A 93 -5.56 -2.20 -3.74
CA ASP A 93 -4.38 -2.36 -2.89
C ASP A 93 -4.46 -1.37 -1.71
N ASN A 94 -4.96 -1.85 -0.58
CA ASN A 94 -5.03 -1.14 0.69
C ASN A 94 -3.78 -1.33 1.56
N ALA A 95 -2.61 -1.64 0.97
CA ALA A 95 -1.38 -1.78 1.75
C ALA A 95 -1.00 -0.50 2.49
N HIS A 96 -1.46 0.66 2.03
CA HIS A 96 -1.32 1.96 2.69
C HIS A 96 -2.61 2.44 3.39
N SER A 97 -3.63 1.57 3.53
CA SER A 97 -4.95 1.94 4.06
C SER A 97 -5.60 0.77 4.81
N PHE A 98 -4.95 0.31 5.88
CA PHE A 98 -5.39 -0.89 6.62
C PHE A 98 -6.84 -0.79 7.11
N TYR A 99 -7.28 0.38 7.53
CA TYR A 99 -8.61 0.63 8.10
C TYR A 99 -9.67 0.99 7.06
N ALA A 100 -9.31 1.07 5.77
CA ALA A 100 -10.28 1.39 4.72
C ALA A 100 -11.35 0.32 4.58
N GLU A 101 -12.54 0.74 4.16
CA GLU A 101 -13.61 -0.18 3.79
C GLU A 101 -13.18 -1.09 2.64
N GLN A 102 -13.53 -2.37 2.77
CA GLN A 102 -13.14 -3.37 1.79
C GLN A 102 -14.10 -3.31 0.59
N SER A 103 -13.54 -3.19 -0.61
CA SER A 103 -14.30 -2.90 -1.82
C SER A 103 -13.68 -3.53 -3.07
N GLY A 104 -14.35 -3.40 -4.21
CA GLY A 104 -13.98 -4.04 -5.48
C GLY A 104 -14.28 -5.55 -5.49
N ILE A 105 -13.72 -6.29 -6.45
CA ILE A 105 -13.84 -7.77 -6.45
C ILE A 105 -12.95 -8.40 -5.39
N ALA A 106 -11.85 -7.73 -5.08
CA ALA A 106 -10.94 -8.08 -4.00
C ALA A 106 -10.20 -6.83 -3.52
N SER A 107 -9.81 -6.85 -2.24
CA SER A 107 -8.91 -5.86 -1.67
C SER A 107 -7.96 -6.54 -0.69
N PHE A 108 -6.79 -5.98 -0.48
CA PHE A 108 -5.81 -6.53 0.45
C PHE A 108 -5.01 -5.42 1.14
N ASN A 109 -4.50 -5.73 2.33
CA ASN A 109 -3.66 -4.81 3.10
C ASN A 109 -2.27 -5.41 3.40
N SER A 110 -1.51 -4.74 4.28
CA SER A 110 -0.19 -5.20 4.73
C SER A 110 -0.01 -4.86 6.20
N LEU A 111 0.02 -5.87 7.07
CA LEU A 111 0.06 -5.67 8.53
C LEU A 111 1.32 -4.91 8.96
N ARG A 112 2.50 -5.28 8.44
CA ARG A 112 3.79 -4.68 8.80
C ARG A 112 3.90 -3.18 8.54
N LYS A 113 3.07 -2.62 7.67
CA LYS A 113 3.05 -1.18 7.36
C LYS A 113 2.29 -0.37 8.42
N PHE A 114 1.40 -1.02 9.15
CA PHE A 114 0.58 -0.37 10.17
C PHE A 114 1.01 -0.74 11.60
N PHE A 115 1.55 -1.92 11.80
CA PHE A 115 1.89 -2.46 13.12
C PHE A 115 3.37 -2.78 13.19
N SER A 116 4.13 -1.94 13.88
CA SER A 116 5.60 -2.01 13.94
C SER A 116 6.15 -3.30 14.55
N HIS A 117 5.37 -3.98 15.38
CA HIS A 117 5.70 -5.27 15.99
C HIS A 117 5.40 -6.48 15.09
N ILE A 118 4.72 -6.29 13.96
CA ILE A 118 4.40 -7.33 12.97
C ILE A 118 5.33 -7.21 11.78
N ARG A 119 5.94 -8.32 11.33
CA ARG A 119 6.98 -8.32 10.30
C ARG A 119 6.52 -8.73 8.91
N ASP A 120 5.41 -9.42 8.83
CA ASP A 120 4.81 -9.90 7.58
C ASP A 120 3.29 -9.97 7.70
N GLY A 121 2.66 -10.74 6.85
CA GLY A 121 1.22 -10.95 6.91
C GLY A 121 0.40 -9.87 6.21
N ALA A 122 -0.73 -10.35 5.72
CA ALA A 122 -1.72 -9.53 5.05
C ALA A 122 -3.11 -10.18 5.14
N LEU A 123 -4.14 -9.35 5.11
CA LEU A 123 -5.52 -9.82 4.96
C LEU A 123 -5.95 -9.57 3.53
N LEU A 124 -6.45 -10.61 2.89
CA LEU A 124 -7.12 -10.57 1.61
C LEU A 124 -8.62 -10.66 1.84
N TYR A 125 -9.37 -9.74 1.28
CA TYR A 125 -10.83 -9.75 1.20
C TYR A 125 -11.22 -9.99 -0.25
N ILE A 126 -11.99 -11.06 -0.51
CA ILE A 126 -12.26 -11.50 -1.88
C ILE A 126 -13.72 -11.94 -2.05
N ASN A 127 -14.31 -11.59 -3.20
CA ASN A 127 -15.70 -11.95 -3.54
C ASN A 127 -15.86 -13.38 -4.07
N LYS A 128 -14.77 -14.10 -4.24
CA LYS A 128 -14.77 -15.42 -4.83
C LYS A 128 -14.28 -16.45 -3.81
N LYS A 129 -15.12 -17.44 -3.52
CA LYS A 129 -14.71 -18.56 -2.68
C LYS A 129 -13.84 -19.51 -3.49
N VAL A 130 -12.55 -19.54 -3.18
CA VAL A 130 -11.57 -20.45 -3.79
C VAL A 130 -10.70 -21.01 -2.67
N SER A 131 -10.41 -22.29 -2.74
CA SER A 131 -9.45 -22.94 -1.85
C SER A 131 -8.23 -23.35 -2.68
N PHE A 132 -7.06 -22.91 -2.25
CA PHE A 132 -5.79 -23.43 -2.76
C PHE A 132 -5.17 -24.33 -1.71
N ASP A 133 -4.58 -25.42 -2.17
CA ASP A 133 -3.76 -26.30 -1.32
C ASP A 133 -2.39 -25.63 -1.13
N ILE A 134 -2.28 -24.85 -0.08
CA ILE A 134 -1.08 -24.11 0.31
C ILE A 134 -0.79 -24.30 1.80
N ASP A 135 0.48 -24.41 2.12
CA ASP A 135 0.94 -24.58 3.49
C ASP A 135 0.72 -23.32 4.35
N LYS A 136 0.81 -23.48 5.67
CA LYS A 136 0.98 -22.38 6.58
C LYS A 136 2.46 -21.96 6.65
N ASP A 137 2.73 -20.66 6.73
CA ASP A 137 4.08 -20.16 6.95
C ASP A 137 4.54 -20.49 8.38
N GLU A 138 5.81 -20.91 8.51
CA GLU A 138 6.42 -21.29 9.79
C GLU A 138 7.23 -20.14 10.42
N TYR A 139 7.16 -18.93 9.86
CA TYR A 139 7.93 -17.81 10.35
C TYR A 139 7.57 -17.44 11.78
N THR A 140 8.58 -17.45 12.66
CA THR A 140 8.42 -17.25 14.11
C THR A 140 9.26 -16.10 14.66
N TYR A 141 10.08 -15.45 13.83
CA TYR A 141 10.99 -14.40 14.29
C TYR A 141 10.24 -13.11 14.61
N VAL A 142 10.39 -12.64 15.83
CA VAL A 142 9.86 -11.36 16.32
C VAL A 142 11.02 -10.54 16.86
N PRO A 143 11.64 -9.66 16.06
CA PRO A 143 12.72 -8.81 16.54
C PRO A 143 12.21 -7.82 17.60
N LYS A 144 12.99 -7.62 18.65
CA LYS A 144 12.66 -6.68 19.73
C LYS A 144 12.80 -5.21 19.30
N THR A 145 13.71 -4.93 18.38
CA THR A 145 13.97 -3.59 17.83
C THR A 145 14.25 -3.71 16.34
N LEU A 146 13.91 -2.68 15.57
CA LEU A 146 14.23 -2.62 14.15
C LEU A 146 15.32 -1.59 13.93
N ASN A 147 16.49 -2.07 13.52
CA ASN A 147 17.45 -1.23 12.81
C ASN A 147 17.22 -1.32 11.29
N TYR A 148 17.81 -0.40 10.55
CA TYR A 148 17.67 -0.34 9.09
C TYR A 148 18.09 -1.65 8.38
N GLY A 149 19.14 -2.30 8.86
CA GLY A 149 19.60 -3.58 8.30
C GLY A 149 18.57 -4.69 8.44
N GLU A 150 17.90 -4.77 9.58
CA GLU A 150 16.83 -5.76 9.83
C GLU A 150 15.60 -5.49 8.96
N ILE A 151 15.26 -4.21 8.75
CA ILE A 151 14.20 -3.83 7.81
C ILE A 151 14.53 -4.34 6.40
N CYS A 152 15.73 -4.07 5.90
CA CYS A 152 16.17 -4.50 4.59
C CYS A 152 16.21 -6.03 4.46
N GLN A 153 16.65 -6.75 5.47
CA GLN A 153 16.65 -8.20 5.50
C GLN A 153 15.22 -8.77 5.45
N ASN A 154 14.32 -8.19 6.21
CA ASN A 154 12.91 -8.59 6.20
C ASN A 154 12.26 -8.34 4.84
N GLU A 155 12.53 -7.20 4.19
CA GLU A 155 12.03 -6.94 2.83
C GLU A 155 12.52 -7.99 1.84
N ARG A 156 13.82 -8.33 1.85
CA ARG A 156 14.39 -9.39 0.99
C ARG A 156 13.75 -10.75 1.27
N ARG A 157 13.47 -11.07 2.53
CA ARG A 157 12.75 -12.29 2.89
C ARG A 157 11.35 -12.30 2.26
N ILE A 158 10.59 -11.22 2.45
CA ILE A 158 9.22 -11.10 1.94
C ILE A 158 9.18 -11.15 0.41
N ASP A 159 10.20 -10.61 -0.28
CA ASP A 159 10.29 -10.62 -1.74
C ASP A 159 10.35 -12.05 -2.32
N ASN A 160 10.89 -12.99 -1.57
CA ASN A 160 11.11 -14.37 -1.98
C ASN A 160 10.13 -15.37 -1.36
N LEU A 161 9.09 -14.92 -0.65
CA LEU A 161 8.13 -15.82 -0.02
C LEU A 161 7.22 -16.50 -1.04
N ASP A 162 7.14 -17.82 -0.94
CA ASP A 162 6.06 -18.59 -1.56
C ASP A 162 4.70 -18.17 -1.00
N MET A 163 3.65 -18.41 -1.78
CA MET A 163 2.29 -18.14 -1.33
C MET A 163 1.90 -19.18 -0.27
N LYS A 164 1.76 -18.70 0.98
CA LYS A 164 1.36 -19.50 2.13
C LYS A 164 0.34 -18.77 2.97
N PHE A 165 -0.44 -19.50 3.76
CA PHE A 165 -1.22 -18.89 4.82
C PHE A 165 -0.31 -18.21 5.85
N MET A 166 -0.84 -17.19 6.51
CA MET A 166 -0.14 -16.46 7.57
C MET A 166 0.36 -17.40 8.66
N SER A 167 1.56 -17.18 9.18
CA SER A 167 2.10 -17.94 10.28
C SER A 167 1.24 -17.79 11.56
N TRP A 168 1.29 -18.79 12.43
CA TRP A 168 0.59 -18.70 13.71
C TRP A 168 1.10 -17.53 14.56
N THR A 169 2.39 -17.27 14.55
CA THR A 169 3.02 -16.16 15.26
C THR A 169 2.49 -14.82 14.79
N THR A 170 2.48 -14.57 13.48
CA THR A 170 1.94 -13.33 12.91
C THR A 170 0.45 -13.19 13.20
N TYR A 171 -0.32 -14.26 13.06
CA TYR A 171 -1.75 -14.24 13.35
C TYR A 171 -2.03 -13.88 14.81
N LYS A 172 -1.29 -14.47 15.76
CA LYS A 172 -1.43 -14.16 17.19
C LYS A 172 -1.09 -12.71 17.49
N LEU A 173 0.07 -12.23 17.01
CA LEU A 173 0.47 -10.82 17.16
C LEU A 173 -0.59 -9.86 16.64
N PHE A 174 -1.17 -10.16 15.48
CA PHE A 174 -2.24 -9.35 14.92
C PHE A 174 -3.50 -9.38 15.78
N LYS A 175 -3.91 -10.55 16.30
CA LYS A 175 -5.08 -10.68 17.17
C LYS A 175 -4.92 -10.00 18.52
N ASP A 176 -3.69 -9.93 19.03
CA ASP A 176 -3.35 -9.28 20.30
C ASP A 176 -3.15 -7.76 20.15
N THR A 177 -3.18 -7.24 18.90
CA THR A 177 -3.03 -5.79 18.62
C THR A 177 -4.30 -5.03 18.98
N ASP A 178 -4.17 -3.98 19.78
CA ASP A 178 -5.24 -3.01 20.03
C ASP A 178 -5.41 -2.09 18.81
N LEU A 179 -6.34 -2.45 17.93
CA LEU A 179 -6.58 -1.75 16.68
C LEU A 179 -7.13 -0.33 16.89
N ASP A 180 -7.92 -0.10 17.94
CA ASP A 180 -8.49 1.21 18.22
C ASP A 180 -7.42 2.17 18.74
N PHE A 181 -6.53 1.69 19.60
CA PHE A 181 -5.37 2.45 20.05
C PHE A 181 -4.46 2.85 18.88
N GLU A 182 -4.09 1.91 18.01
CA GLU A 182 -3.26 2.18 16.84
C GLU A 182 -3.95 3.14 15.85
N LYS A 183 -5.27 3.02 15.66
CA LYS A 183 -6.09 3.93 14.86
C LYS A 183 -6.04 5.36 15.42
N ALA A 184 -6.30 5.51 16.71
CA ALA A 184 -6.31 6.80 17.39
C ALA A 184 -4.94 7.49 17.35
N LYS A 185 -3.86 6.73 17.63
CA LYS A 185 -2.47 7.19 17.53
C LYS A 185 -2.16 7.75 16.15
N ARG A 186 -2.49 7.02 15.09
CA ARG A 186 -2.24 7.45 13.70
C ARG A 186 -3.02 8.71 13.33
N LYS A 187 -4.31 8.78 13.67
CA LYS A 187 -5.12 9.99 13.46
C LYS A 187 -4.52 11.20 14.16
N SER A 188 -4.07 11.06 15.40
CA SER A 188 -3.45 12.16 16.16
C SER A 188 -2.16 12.65 15.49
N VAL A 189 -1.28 11.75 15.07
CA VAL A 189 -0.02 12.13 14.39
C VAL A 189 -0.30 12.80 13.04
N PHE A 190 -1.26 12.28 12.26
CA PHE A 190 -1.69 12.89 11.01
C PHE A 190 -2.15 14.35 11.23
N GLN A 191 -3.05 14.57 12.20
CA GLN A 191 -3.57 15.90 12.52
C GLN A 191 -2.47 16.88 12.95
N ASN A 192 -1.42 16.40 13.62
CA ASN A 192 -0.29 17.25 13.98
C ASN A 192 0.50 17.70 12.76
N PHE A 193 0.77 16.80 11.79
CA PHE A 193 1.40 17.18 10.54
C PHE A 193 0.51 18.10 9.70
N GLU A 194 -0.78 17.82 9.64
CA GLU A 194 -1.76 18.65 8.93
C GLU A 194 -1.76 20.10 9.43
N LYS A 195 -1.78 20.31 10.75
CA LYS A 195 -1.71 21.65 11.36
C LYS A 195 -0.44 22.42 10.98
N ILE A 196 0.68 21.71 10.77
CA ILE A 196 1.97 22.35 10.48
C ILE A 196 2.14 22.61 8.97
N TYR A 197 1.68 21.68 8.12
CA TYR A 197 2.08 21.62 6.72
C TYR A 197 0.94 21.84 5.72
N ASN A 198 -0.33 21.84 6.15
CA ASN A 198 -1.46 21.90 5.22
C ASN A 198 -1.41 23.15 4.31
N ASP A 199 -1.12 24.32 4.84
CA ASP A 199 -1.12 25.58 4.10
C ASP A 199 -0.05 25.65 3.00
N THR A 200 0.99 24.82 3.10
CA THR A 200 2.11 24.76 2.13
C THR A 200 2.13 23.49 1.30
N ASN A 201 1.23 22.55 1.59
CA ASN A 201 1.14 21.30 0.86
C ASN A 201 0.52 21.52 -0.53
N CYS A 202 1.27 21.22 -1.58
CA CYS A 202 0.78 21.28 -2.96
C CYS A 202 -0.09 20.08 -3.36
N LEU A 203 -0.29 19.12 -2.48
CA LEU A 203 -1.16 17.98 -2.70
C LEU A 203 -2.53 18.28 -2.11
N ASP A 204 -3.55 18.36 -2.98
CA ASP A 204 -4.93 18.51 -2.55
C ASP A 204 -5.59 17.14 -2.36
N PHE A 205 -6.09 16.88 -1.17
CA PHE A 205 -6.85 15.67 -0.86
C PHE A 205 -7.84 15.93 0.28
N THR A 206 -8.89 15.12 0.30
CA THR A 206 -9.90 15.20 1.37
C THR A 206 -10.16 13.81 1.90
N LEU A 207 -9.95 13.62 3.19
CA LEU A 207 -10.22 12.37 3.89
C LEU A 207 -11.72 12.18 4.16
N ASN A 208 -12.15 10.92 4.19
CA ASN A 208 -13.38 10.54 4.88
C ASN A 208 -13.12 10.51 6.39
N VAL A 209 -14.17 10.59 7.19
CA VAL A 209 -14.08 10.59 8.67
C VAL A 209 -13.37 9.35 9.20
N GLU A 210 -13.57 8.20 8.53
CA GLU A 210 -13.01 6.91 8.92
C GLU A 210 -11.62 6.63 8.34
N ASP A 211 -11.13 7.46 7.44
CA ASP A 211 -9.80 7.26 6.86
C ASP A 211 -8.70 7.34 7.92
N VAL A 212 -7.75 6.43 7.80
CA VAL A 212 -6.55 6.38 8.63
C VAL A 212 -5.35 6.21 7.70
N PRO A 213 -4.73 7.32 7.29
CA PRO A 213 -3.62 7.29 6.36
C PRO A 213 -2.40 6.51 6.86
N PHE A 214 -1.61 6.03 5.93
CA PHE A 214 -0.32 5.38 6.22
C PHE A 214 0.73 6.37 6.71
N CYS A 215 0.75 7.55 6.13
CA CYS A 215 1.65 8.66 6.43
C CYS A 215 0.97 9.98 6.13
N TYR A 216 1.57 11.11 6.48
CA TYR A 216 1.15 12.41 5.96
C TYR A 216 1.92 12.67 4.65
N PRO A 217 1.25 12.65 3.48
CA PRO A 217 1.89 12.92 2.20
C PRO A 217 1.96 14.42 1.98
N TYR A 218 3.17 14.95 1.91
CA TYR A 218 3.44 16.35 1.65
C TYR A 218 4.10 16.51 0.28
N LEU A 219 3.44 17.20 -0.65
CA LEU A 219 4.00 17.57 -1.94
C LEU A 219 4.60 18.96 -1.86
N ALA A 220 5.92 19.05 -1.86
CA ALA A 220 6.64 20.32 -1.79
C ALA A 220 6.46 21.15 -3.08
N LYS A 221 6.63 22.47 -2.98
CA LYS A 221 6.54 23.39 -4.12
C LYS A 221 7.64 23.15 -5.18
N SER A 222 8.81 22.71 -4.73
CA SER A 222 9.97 22.39 -5.57
C SER A 222 10.70 21.15 -5.05
N GLU A 223 11.60 20.60 -5.87
CA GLU A 223 12.49 19.50 -5.46
C GLU A 223 13.45 19.96 -4.35
N GLU A 224 13.98 21.19 -4.46
CA GLU A 224 14.85 21.78 -3.46
C GLU A 224 14.15 21.92 -2.09
N ASP A 225 12.87 22.34 -2.06
CA ASP A 225 12.09 22.42 -0.83
C ASP A 225 11.84 21.03 -0.22
N ALA A 226 11.61 20.03 -1.06
CA ALA A 226 11.46 18.64 -0.61
C ALA A 226 12.76 18.12 0.02
N ASP A 227 13.91 18.41 -0.60
CA ASP A 227 15.22 17.97 -0.09
C ASP A 227 15.57 18.65 1.24
N LYS A 228 15.32 19.96 1.37
CA LYS A 228 15.48 20.70 2.62
C LYS A 228 14.61 20.12 3.74
N LEU A 229 13.36 19.80 3.42
CA LEU A 229 12.44 19.19 4.39
C LEU A 229 12.92 17.81 4.84
N VAL A 230 13.34 16.96 3.88
CA VAL A 230 13.88 15.62 4.18
C VAL A 230 15.14 15.71 5.07
N GLU A 231 16.05 16.64 4.78
CA GLU A 231 17.24 16.87 5.59
C GLU A 231 16.88 17.32 7.00
N ASN A 232 15.96 18.28 7.14
CA ASN A 232 15.49 18.74 8.45
C ASN A 232 14.88 17.60 9.26
N LEU A 233 14.00 16.80 8.67
CA LEU A 233 13.37 15.66 9.34
C LEU A 233 14.41 14.60 9.75
N LYS A 234 15.39 14.31 8.90
CA LYS A 234 16.51 13.40 9.25
C LYS A 234 17.35 13.91 10.41
N ASN A 235 17.65 15.20 10.44
CA ASN A 235 18.39 15.82 11.53
C ASN A 235 17.63 15.75 12.88
N ASN A 236 16.29 15.63 12.81
CA ASN A 236 15.43 15.39 13.97
C ASN A 236 15.15 13.89 14.23
N GLY A 237 15.92 12.99 13.63
CA GLY A 237 15.84 11.54 13.87
C GLY A 237 14.69 10.83 13.11
N ILE A 238 14.01 11.50 12.20
CA ILE A 238 12.90 10.93 11.43
C ILE A 238 13.43 10.37 10.10
N THR A 239 13.32 9.06 9.92
CA THR A 239 13.71 8.42 8.66
C THR A 239 12.62 8.61 7.60
N ILE A 240 12.98 9.23 6.49
CA ILE A 240 12.07 9.48 5.36
C ILE A 240 12.43 8.57 4.19
N TYR A 241 11.41 7.95 3.61
CA TYR A 241 11.51 7.17 2.39
C TYR A 241 10.82 7.91 1.24
N ARG A 242 11.52 8.02 0.10
CA ARG A 242 10.90 8.41 -1.17
C ARG A 242 10.39 7.15 -1.85
N TYR A 243 9.12 7.16 -2.22
CA TYR A 243 8.46 5.98 -2.76
C TYR A 243 8.60 5.93 -4.28
N TRP A 244 8.96 4.72 -4.76
CA TRP A 244 8.87 4.31 -6.16
C TRP A 244 9.67 5.18 -7.13
N ASP A 245 10.95 5.30 -6.86
CA ASP A 245 11.96 6.12 -7.56
C ASP A 245 12.28 5.67 -9.01
N ARG A 246 11.79 4.52 -9.44
CA ARG A 246 12.10 3.94 -10.76
C ARG A 246 11.07 4.33 -11.82
N ILE A 247 10.74 5.60 -11.89
CA ILE A 247 9.87 6.19 -12.92
C ILE A 247 10.70 7.07 -13.83
N PRO A 248 10.57 6.95 -15.18
CA PRO A 248 11.25 7.85 -16.09
C PRO A 248 10.92 9.31 -15.80
N ASP A 249 11.92 10.18 -15.91
CA ASP A 249 11.77 11.63 -15.69
C ASP A 249 10.77 12.30 -16.62
N SER A 250 10.54 11.70 -17.78
CA SER A 250 9.54 12.16 -18.76
C SER A 250 8.09 11.89 -18.36
N TYR A 251 7.85 11.10 -17.32
CA TYR A 251 6.49 10.77 -16.86
C TYR A 251 6.01 11.79 -15.83
N ASN A 252 4.73 12.16 -15.89
CA ASN A 252 4.14 13.11 -14.95
C ASN A 252 4.30 12.66 -13.48
N GLU A 253 4.28 11.37 -13.22
CA GLU A 253 4.44 10.78 -11.89
C GLU A 253 5.84 10.95 -11.31
N SER A 254 6.83 11.36 -12.11
CA SER A 254 8.18 11.69 -11.61
C SER A 254 8.15 12.80 -10.55
N ILE A 255 7.14 13.67 -10.61
CA ILE A 255 6.90 14.72 -9.60
C ILE A 255 6.74 14.14 -8.19
N PHE A 256 6.08 12.99 -8.05
CA PHE A 256 5.88 12.37 -6.73
C PHE A 256 7.20 11.87 -6.15
N TYR A 257 8.00 11.18 -6.94
CA TYR A 257 9.32 10.76 -6.52
C TYR A 257 10.23 11.94 -6.14
N ARG A 258 10.18 13.04 -6.90
CA ARG A 258 11.04 14.20 -6.68
C ARG A 258 10.57 15.10 -5.53
N ARG A 259 9.27 15.29 -5.38
CA ARG A 259 8.73 16.35 -4.52
C ARG A 259 7.85 15.86 -3.38
N LEU A 260 7.36 14.61 -3.42
CA LEU A 260 6.50 14.09 -2.37
C LEU A 260 7.32 13.51 -1.22
N VAL A 261 7.10 14.05 -0.04
CA VAL A 261 7.69 13.62 1.22
C VAL A 261 6.62 12.88 2.03
N ALA A 262 6.77 11.57 2.17
CA ALA A 262 5.87 10.75 2.96
C ALA A 262 6.31 10.76 4.43
N MET A 263 5.70 11.61 5.26
CA MET A 263 6.05 11.76 6.66
C MET A 263 5.49 10.60 7.47
N PRO A 264 6.33 9.75 8.09
CA PRO A 264 5.89 8.54 8.75
C PRO A 264 5.22 8.81 10.08
N PHE A 265 4.39 7.87 10.53
CA PHE A 265 3.82 7.83 11.88
C PHE A 265 4.65 6.87 12.74
N CYS A 266 5.72 7.37 13.32
CA CYS A 266 6.63 6.61 14.19
C CYS A 266 6.04 6.42 15.58
#